data_1945417a902abe788df2cb88df8f3362
#
_entry.id   1945417a902abe788df2cb88df8f3362
#
_cell.length_a   1.000
_cell.length_b   1.000
_cell.length_c   1.000
_cell.angle_alpha   90.00
_cell.angle_beta   90.00
_cell.angle_gamma   90.00
#
_symmetry.space_group_name_H-M   'P 1'
#
loop_
_entity.id
_entity.type
_entity.pdbx_description
1 polymer ?
#
loop_
_entity_poly.entity_id
_entity_poly.type
_entity_poly.pdbx_seq_one_letter_code
_entity_poly.pdbx_strand_id
1 'polypeptide(L)' 'MIILDLSEKIRALRTETGLSRKQFAEHFQIPLRTVEEWEASRRKPPEYIPRLIKYQIMYEQQIDKQFKSDKDNI' A
#
# COMPACT_ATOMS: atom_id res chain seq x y z
N MET A 1 12.78 19.04 -8.96
CA MET A 1 12.49 17.77 -8.26
C MET A 1 11.13 17.88 -7.59
N ILE A 2 10.25 16.95 -7.91
CA ILE A 2 8.91 16.95 -7.33
C ILE A 2 8.95 16.12 -6.06
N ILE A 3 8.61 16.76 -4.93
CA ILE A 3 8.51 16.06 -3.65
C ILE A 3 7.03 15.83 -3.38
N LEU A 4 6.62 14.57 -3.41
CA LEU A 4 5.24 14.21 -3.07
C LEU A 4 5.05 14.33 -1.56
N ASP A 5 3.90 14.88 -1.14
CA ASP A 5 3.58 14.86 0.27
C ASP A 5 3.11 13.45 0.67
N LEU A 6 2.89 13.23 1.96
CA LEU A 6 2.56 11.89 2.46
C LEU A 6 1.20 11.41 1.96
N SER A 7 0.24 12.32 1.78
CA SER A 7 -1.06 11.96 1.22
C SER A 7 -0.95 11.45 -0.20
N GLU A 8 -0.15 12.12 -1.01
CA GLU A 8 0.07 11.71 -2.39
C GLU A 8 0.80 10.39 -2.47
N LYS A 9 1.76 10.16 -1.57
CA LYS A 9 2.48 8.88 -1.52
C LYS A 9 1.54 7.73 -1.21
N ILE A 10 0.66 7.91 -0.23
CA ILE A 10 -0.32 6.88 0.13
C ILE A 10 -1.24 6.59 -1.05
N ARG A 11 -1.74 7.64 -1.70
CA ARG A 11 -2.63 7.50 -2.84
C ARG A 11 -1.94 6.79 -4.01
N ALA A 12 -0.68 7.13 -4.27
CA ALA A 12 0.10 6.50 -5.32
C ALA A 12 0.31 5.01 -5.05
N LEU A 13 0.61 4.65 -3.79
CA LEU A 13 0.79 3.25 -3.42
C LEU A 13 -0.51 2.46 -3.57
N ARG A 14 -1.64 3.05 -3.17
CA ARG A 14 -2.92 2.39 -3.36
C ARG A 14 -3.23 2.18 -4.84
N THR A 15 -3.00 3.20 -5.65
CA THR A 15 -3.20 3.10 -7.10
C THR A 15 -2.33 1.99 -7.70
N GLU A 16 -1.11 1.86 -7.22
CA GLU A 16 -0.20 0.82 -7.69
C GLU A 16 -0.75 -0.58 -7.40
N THR A 17 -1.43 -0.77 -6.28
CA THR A 17 -2.02 -2.06 -5.94
C THR A 17 -3.30 -2.36 -6.71
N GLY A 18 -3.96 -1.32 -7.23
CA GLY A 18 -5.26 -1.48 -7.88
C GLY A 18 -6.41 -1.68 -6.91
N LEU A 19 -6.17 -1.53 -5.61
CA LEU A 19 -7.20 -1.74 -4.60
C LEU A 19 -8.01 -0.47 -4.35
N SER A 20 -9.28 -0.64 -3.99
CA SER A 20 -10.08 0.48 -3.49
C SER A 20 -9.58 0.88 -2.10
N ARG A 21 -10.06 2.03 -1.59
CA ARG A 21 -9.68 2.45 -0.25
C ARG A 21 -10.08 1.41 0.79
N LYS A 22 -11.28 0.85 0.65
CA LYS A 22 -11.76 -0.16 1.59
C LYS A 22 -10.91 -1.42 1.52
N GLN A 23 -10.61 -1.90 0.32
CA GLN A 23 -9.77 -3.08 0.15
C GLN A 23 -8.36 -2.85 0.65
N PHE A 24 -7.82 -1.67 0.38
CA PHE A 24 -6.49 -1.30 0.86
C PHE A 24 -6.44 -1.28 2.39
N ALA A 25 -7.46 -0.67 3.01
CA ALA A 25 -7.53 -0.60 4.47
C ALA A 25 -7.60 -2.02 5.07
N GLU A 26 -8.43 -2.88 4.51
CA GLU A 26 -8.55 -4.25 4.99
C GLU A 26 -7.24 -5.03 4.81
N HIS A 27 -6.61 -4.86 3.66
CA HIS A 27 -5.39 -5.59 3.34
C HIS A 27 -4.24 -5.25 4.29
N PHE A 28 -4.09 -3.96 4.62
CA PHE A 28 -3.02 -3.50 5.49
C PHE A 28 -3.46 -3.36 6.94
N GLN A 29 -4.69 -3.77 7.26
CA GLN A 29 -5.23 -3.73 8.61
C GLN A 29 -5.20 -2.32 9.21
N ILE A 30 -5.57 -1.35 8.40
CA ILE A 30 -5.67 0.05 8.77
C ILE A 30 -7.16 0.42 8.76
N PRO A 31 -7.68 1.14 9.77
CA PRO A 31 -9.08 1.57 9.71
C PRO A 31 -9.35 2.37 8.43
N LEU A 32 -10.47 2.09 7.78
CA LEU A 32 -10.84 2.78 6.54
C LEU A 32 -10.84 4.31 6.73
N ARG A 33 -11.38 4.76 7.85
CA ARG A 33 -11.42 6.19 8.15
C ARG A 33 -10.03 6.80 8.17
N THR A 34 -9.04 6.08 8.70
CA THR A 34 -7.67 6.55 8.73
C THR A 34 -7.11 6.69 7.32
N VAL A 35 -7.35 5.72 6.45
CA VAL A 35 -6.91 5.80 5.06
C VAL A 35 -7.55 7.01 4.37
N GLU A 36 -8.85 7.21 4.58
CA GLU A 36 -9.57 8.33 4.00
C GLU A 36 -9.01 9.67 4.48
N GLU A 37 -8.73 9.77 5.78
CA GLU A 37 -8.16 11.00 6.34
C GLU A 37 -6.76 11.27 5.79
N TRP A 38 -5.96 10.24 5.64
CA TRP A 38 -4.63 10.39 5.05
C TRP A 38 -4.70 10.86 3.60
N GLU A 39 -5.56 10.25 2.79
CA GLU A 39 -5.69 10.64 1.38
C GLU A 39 -6.32 12.02 1.20
N ALA A 40 -7.16 12.44 2.13
CA ALA A 40 -7.78 13.76 2.09
C ALA A 40 -6.90 14.85 2.72
N SER A 41 -5.71 14.51 3.18
CA SER A 41 -4.78 15.42 3.85
C SER A 41 -5.33 16.01 5.14
N ARG A 42 -6.31 15.37 5.75
CA ARG A 42 -6.85 15.79 7.05
C ARG A 42 -5.96 15.35 8.20
N ARG A 43 -5.17 14.32 7.96
CA ARG A 43 -4.30 13.74 8.96
C ARG A 43 -3.04 13.26 8.26
N LYS A 44 -1.89 13.54 8.87
CA LYS A 44 -0.61 13.07 8.31
C LYS A 44 -0.26 11.69 8.85
N PRO A 45 0.03 10.72 7.99
CA PRO A 45 0.61 9.47 8.50
C PRO A 45 2.02 9.71 8.98
N PRO A 46 2.55 8.87 9.88
CA PRO A 46 3.98 8.90 10.17
C PRO A 46 4.79 8.73 8.89
N GLU A 47 5.94 9.38 8.82
CA GLU A 47 6.75 9.39 7.61
C GLU A 47 7.17 7.99 7.15
N TYR A 48 7.32 7.06 8.08
CA TYR A 48 7.74 5.70 7.74
C TYR A 48 6.62 4.85 7.15
N ILE A 49 5.36 5.24 7.28
CA ILE A 49 4.23 4.43 6.84
C ILE A 49 4.26 4.16 5.32
N PRO A 50 4.42 5.17 4.45
CA PRO A 50 4.48 4.86 3.02
C PRO A 50 5.61 3.91 2.67
N ARG A 51 6.74 4.03 3.34
CA ARG A 51 7.88 3.14 3.10
C ARG A 51 7.56 1.71 3.50
N LEU A 52 6.93 1.51 4.66
CA LEU A 52 6.57 0.18 5.12
C LEU A 52 5.52 -0.46 4.20
N ILE A 53 4.55 0.32 3.76
CA ILE A 53 3.54 -0.19 2.83
C ILE A 53 4.21 -0.62 1.53
N LYS A 54 5.14 0.17 1.02
CA LYS A 54 5.84 -0.17 -0.20
C LYS A 54 6.63 -1.46 -0.05
N TYR A 55 7.34 -1.62 1.06
CA TYR A 55 8.09 -2.85 1.31
C TYR A 55 7.17 -4.06 1.39
N GLN A 56 6.02 -3.93 2.01
CA GLN A 56 5.06 -5.02 2.08
C GLN A 56 4.53 -5.39 0.71
N ILE A 57 4.22 -4.40 -0.12
CA ILE A 57 3.77 -4.66 -1.49
C ILE A 57 4.85 -5.43 -2.26
N MET A 58 6.08 -4.97 -2.19
CA MET A 58 7.19 -5.64 -2.86
C MET A 58 7.39 -7.08 -2.37
N TYR A 59 7.30 -7.26 -1.07
CA TYR A 59 7.43 -8.59 -0.46
C TYR A 59 6.33 -9.53 -0.94
N GLU A 60 5.10 -9.07 -0.96
CA GLU A 60 3.97 -9.88 -1.39
C GLU A 60 4.08 -10.23 -2.87
N GLN A 61 4.57 -9.34 -3.69
CA GLN A 61 4.78 -9.63 -5.11
C GLN A 61 5.82 -10.72 -5.30
N GLN A 62 6.88 -10.71 -4.51
CA GLN A 62 7.90 -11.75 -4.56
C GLN A 62 7.35 -13.11 -4.12
N ILE A 63 6.56 -13.12 -3.05
CA ILE A 63 5.94 -14.34 -2.57
C ILE A 63 5.01 -14.94 -3.63
N ASP A 64 4.19 -14.10 -4.26
CA ASP A 64 3.30 -14.56 -5.31
C ASP A 64 4.07 -15.21 -6.46
N LYS A 65 5.17 -14.61 -6.86
CA LYS A 65 6.00 -15.16 -7.92
C LYS A 65 6.59 -16.51 -7.53
N GLN A 66 7.10 -16.61 -6.31
CA GLN A 66 7.65 -17.87 -5.81
C GLN A 66 6.58 -18.94 -5.69
N PHE A 67 5.40 -18.55 -5.22
CA PHE A 67 4.29 -19.48 -5.06
C PHE A 67 3.85 -20.04 -6.40
N LYS A 68 3.79 -19.19 -7.43
CA LYS A 68 3.42 -19.63 -8.77
C LYS A 68 4.45 -20.57 -9.35
N SER A 69 5.72 -20.30 -9.13
CA SER A 69 6.80 -21.18 -9.58
C SER A 69 6.71 -22.55 -8.95
N ASP A 70 6.43 -22.60 -7.64
CA ASP A 70 6.29 -23.85 -6.94
C ASP A 70 5.11 -24.67 -7.45
N LYS A 71 4.00 -24.00 -7.76
CA LYS A 71 2.83 -24.66 -8.31
C LYS A 71 3.11 -25.25 -9.68
N ASP A 72 3.86 -24.54 -10.48
CA ASP A 72 4.19 -24.98 -11.83
C ASP A 72 5.11 -26.18 -11.82
N ASN A 73 5.86 -26.38 -10.73
CA ASN A 73 6.79 -27.49 -10.60
C ASN A 73 6.16 -28.73 -9.99
N ILE A 74 4.94 -28.63 -9.55
CA ILE A 74 4.20 -29.76 -9.01
C ILE A 74 3.31 -30.36 -10.10
#